data_eef2d9f78fdc3e0604eb2937a74d0735
#
_entry.id   eef2d9f78fdc3e0604eb2937a74d0735
#
_cell.length_a   1.000
_cell.length_b   1.000
_cell.length_c   1.000
_cell.angle_alpha   90.00
_cell.angle_beta   90.00
_cell.angle_gamma   90.00
#
_symmetry.space_group_name_H-M   'P 1'
#
loop_
_entity.id
_entity.type
_entity.pdbx_description
1 polymer ?
#
loop_
_entity_poly.entity_id
_entity_poly.type
_entity_poly.pdbx_seq_one_letter_code
_entity_poly.pdbx_strand_id
1 'polypeptide(L)'
;MEKNEVFLGQKKSIARYDLDQQKPTWSLEIEETPGIMTTYNNYLFAQCLNKWGTKYAHYMIDAIEGGILWRSEELKAYVLPHYLGEHMFYTNISGQICKLELKTGKVIFQEKFAGVFTRSSFMLFLTDSKVYLTSKKQTLLVNQANGATSEVSQLSNFTTSKITVASGVGRDQISTVVFSAMSPTNDGFVGGDGGMGGGDGG
;
A
#
# COMPACT_ATOMS: atom_id res chain seq x y z
N MET A 1 -16.66 -25.46 -7.52
CA MET A 1 -17.30 -24.71 -6.43
C MET A 1 -16.32 -23.60 -6.06
N GLU A 2 -16.73 -22.35 -6.15
CA GLU A 2 -15.95 -21.26 -5.57
C GLU A 2 -15.86 -21.48 -4.06
N LYS A 3 -14.67 -21.39 -3.52
CA LYS A 3 -14.47 -21.48 -2.07
C LYS A 3 -14.84 -20.13 -1.46
N ASN A 4 -15.72 -20.18 -0.45
CA ASN A 4 -16.13 -19.02 0.31
C ASN A 4 -15.11 -18.73 1.43
N GLU A 5 -13.96 -18.17 1.07
CA GLU A 5 -12.83 -17.97 1.97
C GLU A 5 -12.45 -16.49 2.09
N VAL A 6 -11.97 -16.08 3.26
CA VAL A 6 -11.52 -14.72 3.55
C VAL A 6 -10.18 -14.75 4.30
N PHE A 7 -9.40 -13.68 4.16
CA PHE A 7 -8.22 -13.47 4.98
C PHE A 7 -8.55 -12.54 6.14
N LEU A 8 -8.20 -12.97 7.34
CA LEU A 8 -8.45 -12.26 8.59
C LEU A 8 -7.12 -11.92 9.26
N GLY A 9 -6.97 -10.65 9.66
CA GLY A 9 -5.88 -10.22 10.52
C GLY A 9 -6.42 -9.91 11.92
N GLN A 10 -5.87 -10.55 12.95
CA GLN A 10 -6.29 -10.34 14.33
C GLN A 10 -5.09 -10.36 15.27
N LYS A 11 -4.94 -9.28 16.07
CA LYS A 11 -3.82 -9.15 17.02
C LYS A 11 -2.47 -9.36 16.29
N LYS A 12 -1.83 -10.50 16.52
CA LYS A 12 -0.55 -10.92 15.95
C LYS A 12 -0.68 -12.15 15.09
N SER A 13 -1.79 -12.30 14.41
CA SER A 13 -2.02 -13.44 13.52
C SER A 13 -2.71 -13.03 12.23
N ILE A 14 -2.43 -13.81 11.20
CA ILE A 14 -3.12 -13.77 9.91
C ILE A 14 -3.66 -15.17 9.67
N ALA A 15 -4.91 -15.28 9.24
CA ALA A 15 -5.53 -16.56 8.94
C ALA A 15 -6.29 -16.51 7.62
N ARG A 16 -6.30 -17.61 6.90
CA ARG A 16 -7.28 -17.89 5.85
C ARG A 16 -8.43 -18.67 6.48
N TYR A 17 -9.63 -18.18 6.32
CA TYR A 17 -10.80 -18.70 7.00
C TYR A 17 -11.83 -19.16 5.98
N ASP A 18 -12.27 -20.41 6.12
CA ASP A 18 -13.35 -21.00 5.34
C ASP A 18 -14.68 -20.65 6.01
N LEU A 19 -15.49 -19.82 5.34
CA LEU A 19 -16.77 -19.36 5.86
C LEU A 19 -17.83 -20.47 5.91
N ASP A 20 -17.76 -21.44 5.01
CA ASP A 20 -18.72 -22.54 4.94
C ASP A 20 -18.45 -23.56 6.07
N GLN A 21 -17.19 -23.84 6.34
CA GLN A 21 -16.77 -24.73 7.44
C GLN A 21 -16.62 -24.02 8.78
N GLN A 22 -16.68 -22.69 8.81
CA GLN A 22 -16.52 -21.83 9.98
C GLN A 22 -15.22 -22.10 10.76
N LYS A 23 -14.12 -22.38 10.05
CA LYS A 23 -12.81 -22.65 10.66
C LYS A 23 -11.66 -22.11 9.82
N PRO A 24 -10.51 -21.84 10.42
CA PRO A 24 -9.33 -21.48 9.66
C PRO A 24 -8.82 -22.66 8.83
N THR A 25 -8.51 -22.41 7.56
CA THR A 25 -7.77 -23.34 6.70
C THR A 25 -6.30 -23.37 7.11
N TRP A 26 -5.76 -22.19 7.42
CA TRP A 26 -4.46 -22.03 8.07
C TRP A 26 -4.45 -20.77 8.93
N SER A 27 -3.53 -20.73 9.89
CA SER A 27 -3.26 -19.58 10.74
C SER A 27 -1.76 -19.41 10.92
N LEU A 28 -1.29 -18.17 10.80
CA LEU A 28 0.09 -17.77 10.90
C LEU A 28 0.25 -16.76 12.03
N GLU A 29 1.11 -17.03 12.99
CA GLU A 29 1.51 -16.04 13.99
C GLU A 29 2.63 -15.16 13.45
N ILE A 30 2.53 -13.84 13.68
CA ILE A 30 3.50 -12.82 13.30
C ILE A 30 3.85 -11.94 14.49
N GLU A 31 4.93 -11.19 14.40
CA GLU A 31 5.37 -10.33 15.51
C GLU A 31 4.57 -9.02 15.62
N GLU A 32 4.11 -8.51 14.48
CA GLU A 32 3.41 -7.23 14.36
C GLU A 32 1.89 -7.42 14.28
N THR A 33 1.17 -6.30 14.30
CA THR A 33 -0.29 -6.28 14.11
C THR A 33 -0.62 -6.06 12.64
N PRO A 34 -1.37 -6.93 11.98
CA PRO A 34 -1.84 -6.73 10.61
C PRO A 34 -2.65 -5.43 10.49
N GLY A 35 -2.31 -4.60 9.52
CA GLY A 35 -3.02 -3.37 9.21
C GLY A 35 -3.76 -3.46 7.88
N ILE A 36 -3.04 -3.71 6.81
CA ILE A 36 -3.60 -3.77 5.45
C ILE A 36 -3.16 -5.08 4.81
N MET A 37 -4.08 -5.75 4.13
CA MET A 37 -3.81 -6.97 3.38
C MET A 37 -4.39 -6.86 1.97
N THR A 38 -3.65 -7.35 0.98
CA THR A 38 -4.10 -7.48 -0.41
C THR A 38 -3.68 -8.83 -0.97
N THR A 39 -4.50 -9.37 -1.86
CA THR A 39 -4.23 -10.65 -2.53
C THR A 39 -3.94 -10.44 -4.01
N TYR A 40 -3.06 -11.25 -4.54
CA TYR A 40 -2.80 -11.35 -5.97
C TYR A 40 -2.36 -12.78 -6.31
N ASN A 41 -3.13 -13.47 -7.15
CA ASN A 41 -2.94 -14.89 -7.41
C ASN A 41 -2.83 -15.69 -6.11
N ASN A 42 -1.74 -16.44 -5.93
CA ASN A 42 -1.46 -17.22 -4.74
C ASN A 42 -0.63 -16.46 -3.69
N TYR A 43 -0.57 -15.14 -3.77
CA TYR A 43 0.17 -14.31 -2.84
C TYR A 43 -0.78 -13.49 -1.97
N LEU A 44 -0.45 -13.41 -0.69
CA LEU A 44 -1.06 -12.48 0.26
C LEU A 44 0.03 -11.51 0.74
N PHE A 45 -0.10 -10.25 0.38
CA PHE A 45 0.72 -9.20 0.92
C PHE A 45 0.07 -8.62 2.17
N ALA A 46 0.84 -8.51 3.25
CA ALA A 46 0.37 -7.88 4.47
C ALA A 46 1.35 -6.78 4.92
N GLN A 47 0.82 -5.58 5.13
CA GLN A 47 1.50 -4.49 5.80
C GLN A 47 1.09 -4.49 7.27
N CYS A 48 2.05 -4.68 8.14
CA CYS A 48 1.84 -4.84 9.56
C CYS A 48 2.53 -3.71 10.34
N LEU A 49 1.99 -3.35 11.50
CA LEU A 49 2.51 -2.31 12.38
C LEU A 49 3.13 -2.94 13.63
N ASN A 50 4.27 -2.43 14.05
CA ASN A 50 4.80 -2.78 15.34
C ASN A 50 3.85 -2.32 16.46
N LYS A 51 4.04 -2.81 17.68
CA LYS A 51 3.16 -2.51 18.83
C LYS A 51 3.04 -1.00 19.15
N TRP A 52 3.98 -0.19 18.66
CA TRP A 52 4.00 1.25 18.89
C TRP A 52 3.38 2.06 17.74
N GLY A 53 3.02 1.40 16.61
CA GLY A 53 2.49 2.06 15.43
C GLY A 53 3.51 2.93 14.67
N THR A 54 4.81 2.79 14.95
CA THR A 54 5.87 3.67 14.45
C THR A 54 6.66 3.07 13.30
N LYS A 55 6.62 1.74 13.13
CA LYS A 55 7.34 1.03 12.08
C LYS A 55 6.45 0.01 11.41
N TYR A 56 6.64 -0.12 10.10
CA TYR A 56 5.97 -1.12 9.29
C TYR A 56 6.89 -2.31 9.05
N ALA A 57 6.31 -3.50 9.09
CA ALA A 57 6.86 -4.70 8.49
C ALA A 57 5.93 -5.15 7.36
N HIS A 58 6.51 -5.69 6.32
CA HIS A 58 5.79 -6.18 5.15
C HIS A 58 6.04 -7.67 5.01
N TYR A 59 4.99 -8.41 4.83
CA TYR A 59 5.03 -9.86 4.64
C TYR A 59 4.48 -10.19 3.26
N MET A 60 5.13 -11.11 2.59
CA MET A 60 4.54 -11.86 1.50
C MET A 60 4.33 -13.29 1.98
N ILE A 61 3.13 -13.77 1.86
CA ILE A 61 2.68 -15.05 2.38
C ILE A 61 2.13 -15.85 1.21
N ASP A 62 2.43 -17.14 1.17
CA ASP A 62 1.73 -18.06 0.28
C ASP A 62 0.26 -18.12 0.71
N ALA A 63 -0.63 -17.65 -0.14
CA ALA A 63 -2.05 -17.57 0.20
C ALA A 63 -2.72 -18.94 0.32
N ILE A 64 -2.13 -20.00 -0.25
CA ILE A 64 -2.65 -21.37 -0.20
C ILE A 64 -2.18 -22.06 1.07
N GLU A 65 -0.86 -22.06 1.31
CA GLU A 65 -0.23 -22.82 2.38
C GLU A 65 -0.06 -22.04 3.70
N GLY A 66 -0.13 -20.71 3.66
CA GLY A 66 0.05 -19.85 4.83
C GLY A 66 1.50 -19.65 5.24
N GLY A 67 2.46 -20.10 4.44
CA GLY A 67 3.89 -19.94 4.72
C GLY A 67 4.40 -18.54 4.38
N ILE A 68 5.28 -17.97 5.21
CA ILE A 68 5.96 -16.71 4.92
C ILE A 68 6.98 -16.96 3.80
N LEU A 69 6.81 -16.29 2.65
CA LEU A 69 7.78 -16.29 1.56
C LEU A 69 8.94 -15.36 1.87
N TRP A 70 8.63 -14.17 2.34
CA TRP A 70 9.62 -13.20 2.82
C TRP A 70 8.98 -12.17 3.78
N ARG A 71 9.84 -11.52 4.57
CA ARG A 71 9.52 -10.39 5.45
C ARG A 71 10.53 -9.26 5.22
N SER A 72 10.06 -8.02 5.22
CA SER A 72 10.93 -6.85 5.09
C SER A 72 10.41 -5.66 5.91
N GLU A 73 11.32 -4.97 6.60
CA GLU A 73 11.08 -3.67 7.23
C GLU A 73 11.59 -2.51 6.36
N GLU A 74 12.29 -2.83 5.26
CA GLU A 74 12.97 -1.83 4.44
C GLU A 74 12.15 -1.30 3.27
N LEU A 75 11.05 -1.96 2.90
CA LEU A 75 10.25 -1.58 1.72
C LEU A 75 9.77 -0.14 1.79
N LYS A 76 9.40 0.36 2.97
CA LYS A 76 8.90 1.72 3.20
C LYS A 76 7.84 2.13 2.17
N ALA A 77 7.00 1.15 1.76
CA ALA A 77 5.93 1.40 0.82
C ALA A 77 5.01 2.49 1.37
N TYR A 78 4.72 3.50 0.54
CA TYR A 78 3.90 4.65 0.95
C TYR A 78 2.40 4.39 0.73
N VAL A 79 2.09 3.59 -0.28
CA VAL A 79 0.72 3.21 -0.66
C VAL A 79 0.67 1.70 -0.92
N LEU A 80 -0.55 1.18 -1.06
CA LEU A 80 -0.74 -0.21 -1.47
C LEU A 80 0.03 -0.53 -2.74
N PRO A 81 0.70 -1.68 -2.80
CA PRO A 81 1.41 -2.10 -3.99
C PRO A 81 0.46 -2.51 -5.10
N HIS A 82 0.97 -2.48 -6.31
CA HIS A 82 0.31 -2.98 -7.51
C HIS A 82 1.08 -4.16 -8.07
N TYR A 83 0.39 -5.07 -8.74
CA TYR A 83 0.95 -6.33 -9.19
C TYR A 83 0.84 -6.47 -10.71
N LEU A 84 1.91 -6.97 -11.34
CA LEU A 84 1.94 -7.27 -12.77
C LEU A 84 2.83 -8.50 -13.01
N GLY A 85 2.22 -9.62 -13.42
CA GLY A 85 2.91 -10.90 -13.54
C GLY A 85 3.50 -11.34 -12.20
N GLU A 86 4.77 -11.72 -12.20
CA GLU A 86 5.49 -12.17 -11.00
C GLU A 86 6.14 -11.00 -10.21
N HIS A 87 5.65 -9.77 -10.41
CA HIS A 87 6.28 -8.59 -9.85
C HIS A 87 5.29 -7.71 -9.09
N MET A 88 5.82 -7.07 -8.04
CA MET A 88 5.16 -6.03 -7.28
C MET A 88 5.80 -4.67 -7.58
N PHE A 89 4.97 -3.66 -7.84
CA PHE A 89 5.37 -2.27 -8.01
C PHE A 89 4.80 -1.43 -6.87
N TYR A 90 5.63 -0.56 -6.31
CA TYR A 90 5.21 0.37 -5.25
C TYR A 90 6.04 1.65 -5.29
N THR A 91 5.54 2.70 -4.68
CA THR A 91 6.32 3.90 -4.42
C THR A 91 6.70 3.96 -2.95
N ASN A 92 7.92 4.39 -2.66
CA ASN A 92 8.39 4.52 -1.30
C ASN A 92 8.37 5.98 -0.80
N ILE A 93 8.61 6.15 0.50
CA ILE A 93 8.64 7.47 1.13
C ILE A 93 9.77 8.39 0.64
N SER A 94 10.75 7.86 -0.10
CA SER A 94 11.85 8.64 -0.69
C SER A 94 11.55 9.14 -2.09
N GLY A 95 10.34 8.91 -2.62
CA GLY A 95 9.93 9.30 -3.97
C GLY A 95 10.57 8.46 -5.06
N GLN A 96 10.70 7.17 -4.82
CA GLN A 96 11.23 6.20 -5.77
C GLN A 96 10.13 5.23 -6.18
N ILE A 97 10.12 4.85 -7.44
CA ILE A 97 9.40 3.69 -7.95
C ILE A 97 10.26 2.45 -7.75
N CYS A 98 9.67 1.44 -7.19
CA CYS A 98 10.34 0.20 -6.87
C CYS A 98 9.64 -0.96 -7.55
N LYS A 99 10.41 -1.93 -8.01
CA LYS A 99 9.95 -3.21 -8.52
C LYS A 99 10.66 -4.32 -7.78
N LEU A 100 9.89 -5.30 -7.30
CA LEU A 100 10.44 -6.50 -6.70
C LEU A 100 9.78 -7.77 -7.24
N GLU A 101 10.43 -8.89 -7.09
CA GLU A 101 9.92 -10.21 -7.39
C GLU A 101 9.04 -10.71 -6.24
N LEU A 102 7.82 -11.15 -6.54
CA LEU A 102 6.84 -11.56 -5.53
C LEU A 102 7.31 -12.72 -4.67
N LYS A 103 7.92 -13.72 -5.29
CA LYS A 103 8.31 -14.95 -4.61
C LYS A 103 9.48 -14.77 -3.63
N THR A 104 10.44 -13.93 -3.98
CA THR A 104 11.71 -13.81 -3.21
C THR A 104 11.84 -12.50 -2.46
N GLY A 105 11.03 -11.49 -2.78
CA GLY A 105 11.18 -10.13 -2.26
C GLY A 105 12.42 -9.39 -2.79
N LYS A 106 13.12 -9.97 -3.78
CA LYS A 106 14.30 -9.36 -4.38
C LYS A 106 13.92 -8.08 -5.12
N VAL A 107 14.53 -6.97 -4.74
CA VAL A 107 14.38 -5.70 -5.45
C VAL A 107 15.10 -5.79 -6.79
N ILE A 108 14.35 -5.55 -7.88
CA ILE A 108 14.86 -5.57 -9.25
C ILE A 108 15.40 -4.19 -9.62
N PHE A 109 14.63 -3.15 -9.29
CA PHE A 109 15.10 -1.78 -9.39
C PHE A 109 14.41 -0.88 -8.34
N GLN A 110 15.05 0.27 -8.11
CA GLN A 110 14.57 1.34 -7.25
C GLN A 110 15.05 2.67 -7.84
N GLU A 111 14.16 3.35 -8.56
CA GLU A 111 14.50 4.54 -9.35
C GLU A 111 13.76 5.79 -8.87
N LYS A 112 14.49 6.89 -8.78
CA LYS A 112 13.95 8.17 -8.31
C LYS A 112 13.13 8.82 -9.43
N PHE A 113 11.87 9.16 -9.14
CA PHE A 113 10.98 9.86 -10.07
C PHE A 113 10.53 11.24 -9.54
N ALA A 114 10.64 11.48 -8.25
CA ALA A 114 10.16 12.71 -7.62
C ALA A 114 11.07 13.15 -6.46
N GLY A 115 11.06 14.44 -6.18
CA GLY A 115 11.65 14.97 -4.95
C GLY A 115 10.84 14.61 -3.72
N VAL A 116 11.46 14.66 -2.53
CA VAL A 116 10.82 14.29 -1.25
C VAL A 116 9.51 15.06 -1.02
N PHE A 117 9.44 16.32 -1.42
CA PHE A 117 8.26 17.17 -1.22
C PHE A 117 7.13 16.94 -2.24
N THR A 118 7.41 16.24 -3.34
CA THR A 118 6.44 16.02 -4.41
C THR A 118 5.94 14.58 -4.50
N ARG A 119 6.51 13.65 -3.74
CA ARG A 119 6.20 12.21 -3.80
C ARG A 119 4.73 11.88 -3.55
N SER A 120 4.09 12.57 -2.59
CA SER A 120 2.69 12.35 -2.20
C SER A 120 1.68 12.77 -3.27
N SER A 121 2.12 13.51 -4.29
CA SER A 121 1.25 13.93 -5.39
C SER A 121 1.23 12.97 -6.57
N PHE A 122 1.98 11.88 -6.49
CA PHE A 122 2.00 10.84 -7.52
C PHE A 122 1.15 9.63 -7.11
N MET A 123 0.38 9.14 -8.07
CA MET A 123 -0.38 7.89 -7.98
C MET A 123 0.22 6.87 -8.94
N LEU A 124 0.37 5.65 -8.46
CA LEU A 124 0.77 4.50 -9.27
C LEU A 124 -0.50 3.83 -9.82
N PHE A 125 -0.53 3.48 -11.09
CA PHE A 125 -1.55 2.62 -11.66
C PHE A 125 -0.98 1.74 -12.77
N LEU A 126 -1.63 0.62 -13.00
CA LEU A 126 -1.21 -0.37 -13.98
C LEU A 126 -2.33 -0.60 -15.00
N THR A 127 -1.91 -0.92 -16.21
CA THR A 127 -2.72 -1.63 -17.20
C THR A 127 -2.17 -3.05 -17.35
N ASP A 128 -2.77 -3.87 -18.20
CA ASP A 128 -2.32 -5.26 -18.41
C ASP A 128 -0.83 -5.40 -18.79
N SER A 129 -0.22 -4.34 -19.30
CA SER A 129 1.16 -4.40 -19.79
C SER A 129 2.03 -3.20 -19.45
N LYS A 130 1.49 -2.17 -18.79
CA LYS A 130 2.21 -0.93 -18.55
C LYS A 130 2.01 -0.41 -17.14
N VAL A 131 3.04 0.27 -16.63
CA VAL A 131 3.05 0.91 -15.32
C VAL A 131 3.16 2.41 -15.50
N TYR A 132 2.30 3.15 -14.82
CA TYR A 132 2.25 4.61 -14.90
C TYR A 132 2.33 5.26 -13.52
N LEU A 133 2.94 6.42 -13.47
CA LEU A 133 2.92 7.35 -12.36
C LEU A 133 2.23 8.63 -12.80
N THR A 134 1.13 8.99 -12.18
CA THR A 134 0.43 10.24 -12.49
C THR A 134 0.48 11.23 -11.33
N SER A 135 0.62 12.49 -11.65
CA SER A 135 0.60 13.61 -10.71
C SER A 135 -0.45 14.65 -11.13
N LYS A 136 -0.53 15.76 -10.40
CA LYS A 136 -1.38 16.91 -10.79
C LYS A 136 -1.03 17.50 -12.15
N LYS A 137 0.19 17.32 -12.61
CA LYS A 137 0.72 18.02 -13.79
C LYS A 137 1.03 17.11 -14.97
N GLN A 138 1.42 15.87 -14.71
CA GLN A 138 1.95 14.96 -15.73
C GLN A 138 1.67 13.51 -15.42
N THR A 139 1.69 12.70 -16.47
CA THR A 139 1.68 11.25 -16.40
C THR A 139 2.96 10.70 -16.99
N LEU A 140 3.63 9.85 -16.26
CA LEU A 140 4.88 9.20 -16.62
C LEU A 140 4.65 7.72 -16.89
N LEU A 141 5.21 7.22 -18.00
CA LEU A 141 5.34 5.78 -18.24
C LEU A 141 6.62 5.28 -17.58
N VAL A 142 6.52 4.19 -16.85
CA VAL A 142 7.65 3.53 -16.18
C VAL A 142 8.19 2.42 -17.08
N ASN A 143 9.48 2.46 -17.38
CA ASN A 143 10.18 1.35 -18.04
C ASN A 143 10.31 0.19 -17.04
N GLN A 144 9.67 -0.93 -17.33
CA GLN A 144 9.62 -2.07 -16.41
C GLN A 144 10.95 -2.83 -16.27
N ALA A 145 11.93 -2.58 -17.14
CA ALA A 145 13.23 -3.22 -17.05
C ALA A 145 14.16 -2.52 -16.04
N ASN A 146 14.10 -1.18 -15.97
CA ASN A 146 15.05 -0.39 -15.20
C ASN A 146 14.42 0.74 -14.35
N GLY A 147 13.11 0.94 -14.41
CA GLY A 147 12.41 1.99 -13.64
C GLY A 147 12.50 3.39 -14.20
N ALA A 148 13.23 3.62 -15.30
CA ALA A 148 13.31 4.93 -15.94
C ALA A 148 11.92 5.43 -16.33
N THR A 149 11.67 6.71 -16.15
CA THR A 149 10.38 7.33 -16.45
C THR A 149 10.45 8.23 -17.67
N SER A 150 9.38 8.23 -18.48
CA SER A 150 9.20 9.12 -19.61
C SER A 150 7.81 9.75 -19.60
N GLU A 151 7.70 11.01 -19.98
CA GLU A 151 6.41 11.68 -20.03
C GLU A 151 5.55 11.17 -21.18
N VAL A 152 4.24 11.01 -20.92
CA VAL A 152 3.25 10.56 -21.90
C VAL A 152 2.33 11.73 -22.24
N SER A 153 2.66 12.47 -23.28
CA SER A 153 1.92 13.68 -23.69
C SER A 153 0.45 13.40 -24.04
N GLN A 154 0.15 12.23 -24.60
CA GLN A 154 -1.24 11.82 -24.92
C GLN A 154 -2.11 11.68 -23.68
N LEU A 155 -1.51 11.52 -22.49
CA LEU A 155 -2.20 11.42 -21.20
C LEU A 155 -2.13 12.72 -20.39
N SER A 156 -1.83 13.85 -21.01
CA SER A 156 -1.77 15.16 -20.33
C SER A 156 -3.06 15.56 -19.61
N ASN A 157 -4.21 15.02 -20.04
CA ASN A 157 -5.50 15.19 -19.37
C ASN A 157 -5.76 14.16 -18.26
N PHE A 158 -4.95 13.14 -18.16
CA PHE A 158 -5.04 12.09 -17.14
C PHE A 158 -4.13 12.46 -15.97
N THR A 159 -4.60 13.35 -15.11
CA THR A 159 -3.83 13.88 -13.98
C THR A 159 -4.63 13.78 -12.69
N THR A 160 -3.96 13.72 -11.55
CA THR A 160 -4.61 13.62 -10.23
C THR A 160 -5.46 14.84 -9.85
N SER A 161 -5.34 15.95 -10.57
CA SER A 161 -6.24 17.10 -10.41
C SER A 161 -7.65 16.83 -10.95
N LYS A 162 -7.80 15.85 -11.84
CA LYS A 162 -9.07 15.49 -12.50
C LYS A 162 -9.58 14.11 -12.11
N ILE A 163 -8.75 13.30 -11.46
CA ILE A 163 -9.06 11.92 -11.11
C ILE A 163 -9.03 11.79 -9.59
N THR A 164 -10.16 11.42 -9.00
CA THR A 164 -10.27 11.18 -7.56
C THR A 164 -10.05 9.71 -7.23
N VAL A 165 -10.37 8.81 -8.16
CA VAL A 165 -10.21 7.35 -8.02
C VAL A 165 -9.75 6.79 -9.35
N ALA A 166 -8.71 5.96 -9.34
CA ALA A 166 -8.31 5.17 -10.49
C ALA A 166 -8.27 3.70 -10.08
N SER A 167 -8.94 2.83 -10.83
CA SER A 167 -8.78 1.38 -10.72
C SER A 167 -8.24 0.83 -12.03
N GLY A 168 -7.27 -0.08 -11.96
CA GLY A 168 -6.84 -0.83 -13.13
C GLY A 168 -7.91 -1.85 -13.52
N VAL A 169 -8.21 -1.95 -14.82
CA VAL A 169 -9.06 -3.01 -15.36
C VAL A 169 -8.14 -4.15 -15.75
N GLY A 170 -7.77 -4.99 -14.79
CA GLY A 170 -7.11 -6.27 -15.04
C GLY A 170 -8.04 -7.41 -14.64
N ARG A 171 -8.00 -8.53 -15.34
CA ARG A 171 -8.92 -9.66 -15.11
C ARG A 171 -8.85 -10.25 -13.71
N ASP A 172 -7.78 -10.01 -12.96
CA ASP A 172 -7.48 -10.64 -11.67
C ASP A 172 -7.16 -9.65 -10.54
N GLN A 173 -7.44 -8.35 -10.73
CA GLN A 173 -7.16 -7.34 -9.71
C GLN A 173 -8.40 -6.47 -9.44
N ILE A 174 -9.04 -6.71 -8.30
CA ILE A 174 -9.91 -5.70 -7.68
C ILE A 174 -9.03 -4.85 -6.76
N SER A 175 -8.18 -4.01 -7.35
CA SER A 175 -7.49 -2.97 -6.60
C SER A 175 -8.33 -1.70 -6.67
N THR A 176 -9.40 -1.65 -5.90
CA THR A 176 -10.09 -0.38 -5.66
C THR A 176 -9.21 0.45 -4.76
N VAL A 177 -8.40 1.33 -5.34
CA VAL A 177 -7.69 2.33 -4.56
C VAL A 177 -8.69 3.41 -4.22
N VAL A 178 -9.37 3.26 -3.10
CA VAL A 178 -10.20 4.33 -2.53
C VAL A 178 -9.25 5.36 -1.94
N PHE A 179 -9.04 6.45 -2.65
CA PHE A 179 -8.40 7.64 -2.09
C PHE A 179 -9.43 8.41 -1.26
N SER A 180 -9.90 7.85 -0.16
CA SER A 180 -10.35 8.70 0.93
C SER A 180 -9.10 9.42 1.42
N ALA A 181 -9.11 10.74 1.28
CA ALA A 181 -8.09 11.58 1.85
C ALA A 181 -7.87 11.19 3.31
N MET A 182 -6.80 10.45 3.58
CA MET A 182 -6.12 10.56 4.86
C MET A 182 -5.38 11.90 4.79
N SER A 183 -6.12 12.99 4.75
CA SER A 183 -5.66 14.21 5.35
C SER A 183 -5.39 13.84 6.79
N PRO A 184 -4.17 14.03 7.31
CA PRO A 184 -4.01 14.11 8.74
C PRO A 184 -4.97 15.24 9.13
N THR A 185 -6.09 14.91 9.74
CA THR A 185 -6.87 15.87 10.49
C THR A 185 -5.90 16.41 11.51
N ASN A 186 -5.43 17.59 11.21
CA ASN A 186 -4.75 18.43 12.19
C ASN A 186 -5.89 18.89 13.12
N ASP A 187 -6.46 17.93 13.86
CA ASP A 187 -7.29 18.24 15.00
C ASP A 187 -6.39 18.91 15.99
N GLY A 188 -6.38 20.24 15.84
CA GLY A 188 -5.74 21.13 16.75
C GLY A 188 -6.17 20.74 18.16
N PHE A 189 -5.17 20.33 18.90
CA PHE A 189 -5.24 20.33 20.36
C PHE A 189 -5.53 21.77 20.77
N VAL A 190 -6.82 22.10 20.91
CA VAL A 190 -7.27 23.35 21.54
C VAL A 190 -6.93 23.17 23.01
N GLY A 191 -5.75 23.66 23.37
CA GLY A 191 -5.36 23.84 24.74
C GLY A 191 -6.41 24.73 25.41
N GLY A 192 -7.18 24.15 26.32
CA GLY A 192 -8.08 24.88 27.21
C GLY A 192 -7.26 25.80 28.06
N ASP A 193 -7.36 27.08 27.78
CA ASP A 193 -6.83 28.16 28.58
C ASP A 193 -7.71 28.25 29.84
N GLY A 194 -7.24 27.57 30.87
CA GLY A 194 -7.83 27.63 32.21
C GLY A 194 -7.52 28.97 32.86
N GLY A 195 -8.35 29.97 32.60
CA GLY A 195 -8.31 31.24 33.31
C GLY A 195 -8.50 31.04 34.81
N MET A 196 -7.43 31.20 35.59
CA MET A 196 -7.52 31.39 37.03
C MET A 196 -7.94 32.84 37.31
N GLY A 197 -9.21 33.02 37.63
CA GLY A 197 -9.72 34.25 38.24
C GLY A 197 -9.16 34.41 39.63
N GLY A 198 -8.32 35.40 39.82
CA GLY A 198 -7.92 35.88 41.12
C GLY A 198 -9.09 36.63 41.77
N GLY A 199 -9.58 36.16 42.92
CA GLY A 199 -10.48 36.87 43.79
C GLY A 199 -9.70 37.62 44.83
N ASP A 200 -9.70 38.95 44.74
CA ASP A 200 -9.38 39.84 45.82
C ASP A 200 -10.52 39.81 46.83
N GLY A 201 -10.18 39.63 48.10
CA GLY A 201 -11.05 39.82 49.26
C GLY A 201 -10.29 40.55 50.35
N GLY A 202 -10.76 41.73 50.64
CA GLY A 202 -10.26 42.71 51.58
C GLY A 202 -10.17 42.28 53.03
#